data_3d52f7c5a987b27d1a69232f93493111
#
_entry.id   3d52f7c5a987b27d1a69232f93493111
#
_cell.length_a   1.000
_cell.length_b   1.000
_cell.length_c   1.000
_cell.angle_alpha   90.00
_cell.angle_beta   90.00
_cell.angle_gamma   90.00
#
_symmetry.space_group_name_H-M   'P 1'
#
loop_
_entity.id
_entity.type
_entity.pdbx_description
1 polymer ?
#
loop_
_entity_poly.entity_id
_entity_poly.type
_entity_poly.pdbx_seq_one_letter_code
_entity_poly.pdbx_strand_id
1 'polypeptide(L)'
;YGKVAEIRYGKIKEAQERLDTLQIQLAENQAGTSLIKEEVTREDIAEVVAKWTGIPVMKMLQGEREKLLSLEEELHRRVVGQEEAIEAVSDAVRRSRAGLQDMKKPIGSFLFLGTTGVGKTELAKALAEYLFDDENAMTRIDMSEYQERHSVSRLVGAPPGYVGYDEGGQLTEAVRRKPYSVVLLDEIEKAHPDTFNILLQVLDEGRLTDNKGRVADFKNTIIIMTSNMGSAIIQEKFENLKGGIDAAT
;
A
#
# COMPACT_ATOMS: atom_id res chain seq x y z
N TYR A 1 38.85 21.84 -43.18
CA TYR A 1 38.91 21.24 -41.81
C TYR A 1 39.10 22.29 -40.71
N GLY A 2 39.88 23.39 -40.92
CA GLY A 2 40.13 24.42 -39.93
C GLY A 2 38.90 25.14 -39.36
N LYS A 3 37.96 25.55 -40.21
CA LYS A 3 36.68 26.16 -39.77
C LYS A 3 35.79 25.26 -38.92
N VAL A 4 35.81 23.94 -39.21
CA VAL A 4 35.03 22.95 -38.43
C VAL A 4 35.61 22.78 -37.03
N ALA A 5 36.90 22.76 -36.93
CA ALA A 5 37.63 22.69 -35.62
C ALA A 5 37.39 23.97 -34.80
N GLU A 6 37.44 25.15 -35.40
CA GLU A 6 37.16 26.42 -34.71
C GLU A 6 35.71 26.47 -34.18
N ILE A 7 34.74 26.02 -34.98
CA ILE A 7 33.35 25.98 -34.51
C ILE A 7 33.15 24.93 -33.42
N ARG A 8 33.71 23.74 -33.58
CA ARG A 8 33.45 22.63 -32.67
C ARG A 8 34.17 22.77 -31.31
N TYR A 9 35.39 23.25 -31.32
CA TYR A 9 36.22 23.36 -30.11
C TYR A 9 36.29 24.80 -29.53
N GLY A 10 35.91 25.82 -30.31
CA GLY A 10 35.85 27.19 -29.88
C GLY A 10 34.42 27.65 -29.60
N LYS A 11 33.68 27.94 -30.67
CA LYS A 11 32.38 28.63 -30.57
C LYS A 11 31.31 27.85 -29.83
N ILE A 12 31.27 26.50 -30.03
CA ILE A 12 30.29 25.68 -29.32
C ILE A 12 30.60 25.64 -27.83
N LYS A 13 31.85 25.51 -27.46
CA LYS A 13 32.28 25.50 -26.04
C LYS A 13 31.97 26.81 -25.34
N GLU A 14 32.31 27.92 -26.01
CA GLU A 14 32.02 29.28 -25.49
C GLU A 14 30.53 29.55 -25.35
N ALA A 15 29.73 29.09 -26.32
CA ALA A 15 28.28 29.19 -26.25
C ALA A 15 27.69 28.33 -25.13
N GLN A 16 28.25 27.16 -24.85
CA GLN A 16 27.84 26.26 -23.79
C GLN A 16 28.14 26.84 -22.41
N GLU A 17 29.35 27.35 -22.21
CA GLU A 17 29.75 28.04 -20.96
C GLU A 17 28.89 29.29 -20.68
N ARG A 18 28.53 30.01 -21.75
CA ARG A 18 27.66 31.19 -21.65
C ARG A 18 26.21 30.79 -21.30
N LEU A 19 25.73 29.68 -21.83
CA LEU A 19 24.40 29.14 -21.55
C LEU A 19 24.32 28.68 -20.07
N ASP A 20 25.33 27.95 -19.58
CA ASP A 20 25.41 27.51 -18.20
C ASP A 20 25.44 28.71 -17.22
N THR A 21 26.22 29.76 -17.58
CA THR A 21 26.30 30.98 -16.76
C THR A 21 24.94 31.71 -16.72
N LEU A 22 24.23 31.79 -17.85
CA LEU A 22 22.93 32.44 -17.91
C LEU A 22 21.86 31.62 -17.19
N GLN A 23 21.93 30.28 -17.21
CA GLN A 23 21.04 29.42 -16.44
C GLN A 23 21.23 29.60 -14.92
N ILE A 24 22.47 29.72 -14.45
CA ILE A 24 22.75 30.00 -13.02
C ILE A 24 22.20 31.38 -12.63
N GLN A 25 22.43 32.42 -13.44
CA GLN A 25 21.91 33.76 -13.18
C GLN A 25 20.37 33.80 -13.20
N LEU A 26 19.75 33.04 -14.08
CA LEU A 26 18.29 32.90 -14.13
C LEU A 26 17.75 32.25 -12.88
N ALA A 27 18.38 31.15 -12.43
CA ALA A 27 18.01 30.44 -11.21
C ALA A 27 18.16 31.33 -9.95
N GLU A 28 19.22 32.11 -9.86
CA GLU A 28 19.45 33.07 -8.76
C GLU A 28 18.41 34.21 -8.76
N ASN A 29 18.03 34.72 -9.92
CA ASN A 29 17.01 35.76 -10.04
C ASN A 29 15.59 35.24 -9.83
N GLN A 30 15.32 33.96 -10.11
CA GLN A 30 14.01 33.33 -9.90
C GLN A 30 13.75 32.90 -8.45
N ALA A 31 14.77 32.76 -7.65
CA ALA A 31 14.65 32.38 -6.22
C ALA A 31 13.80 33.36 -5.37
N GLY A 32 13.45 34.54 -5.90
CA GLY A 32 12.69 35.56 -5.15
C GLY A 32 11.29 35.92 -5.68
N THR A 33 10.93 35.69 -6.95
CA THR A 33 9.72 36.35 -7.50
C THR A 33 9.04 35.66 -8.69
N SER A 34 9.32 34.42 -9.04
CA SER A 34 8.67 33.80 -10.17
C SER A 34 7.25 33.35 -9.85
N LEU A 35 6.27 34.16 -10.22
CA LEU A 35 4.82 33.84 -10.18
C LEU A 35 4.38 32.90 -11.32
N ILE A 36 5.23 32.70 -12.33
CA ILE A 36 4.93 31.88 -13.51
C ILE A 36 6.14 30.97 -13.75
N LYS A 37 5.90 29.66 -13.69
CA LYS A 37 6.89 28.65 -14.10
C LYS A 37 6.88 28.55 -15.62
N GLU A 38 8.05 28.63 -16.26
CA GLU A 38 8.22 28.54 -17.71
C GLU A 38 8.26 27.09 -18.21
N GLU A 39 8.57 26.12 -17.30
CA GLU A 39 8.63 24.71 -17.62
C GLU A 39 7.64 23.91 -16.77
N VAL A 40 7.00 22.93 -17.39
CA VAL A 40 6.14 21.96 -16.69
C VAL A 40 7.02 20.80 -16.25
N THR A 41 7.18 20.66 -14.94
CA THR A 41 7.96 19.58 -14.34
C THR A 41 7.11 18.33 -14.10
N ARG A 42 7.75 17.20 -13.76
CA ARG A 42 7.03 15.99 -13.35
C ARG A 42 6.20 16.23 -12.09
N GLU A 43 6.69 17.07 -11.20
CA GLU A 43 6.02 17.48 -9.97
C GLU A 43 4.73 18.25 -10.26
N ASP A 44 4.74 19.15 -11.24
CA ASP A 44 3.55 19.90 -11.62
C ASP A 44 2.45 18.99 -12.19
N ILE A 45 2.85 18.02 -13.02
CA ILE A 45 1.92 17.01 -13.56
C ILE A 45 1.40 16.14 -12.41
N ALA A 46 2.26 15.71 -11.48
CA ALA A 46 1.88 14.90 -10.35
C ALA A 46 0.89 15.62 -9.43
N GLU A 47 1.06 16.93 -9.20
CA GLU A 47 0.12 17.74 -8.42
C GLU A 47 -1.27 17.81 -9.07
N VAL A 48 -1.33 18.00 -10.38
CA VAL A 48 -2.60 18.02 -11.11
C VAL A 48 -3.29 16.66 -11.06
N VAL A 49 -2.54 15.57 -11.25
CA VAL A 49 -3.07 14.21 -11.16
C VAL A 49 -3.54 13.89 -9.74
N ALA A 50 -2.79 14.29 -8.72
CA ALA A 50 -3.19 14.14 -7.32
C ALA A 50 -4.51 14.86 -7.02
N LYS A 51 -4.69 16.06 -7.56
CA LYS A 51 -5.92 16.86 -7.40
C LYS A 51 -7.14 16.22 -8.07
N TRP A 52 -6.95 15.55 -9.21
CA TRP A 52 -8.04 14.90 -9.93
C TRP A 52 -8.41 13.53 -9.39
N THR A 53 -7.42 12.77 -8.95
CA THR A 53 -7.60 11.38 -8.53
C THR A 53 -7.74 11.21 -7.03
N GLY A 54 -7.36 12.23 -6.23
CA GLY A 54 -7.23 12.11 -4.78
C GLY A 54 -6.04 11.27 -4.32
N ILE A 55 -5.15 10.85 -5.24
CA ILE A 55 -3.97 10.05 -4.93
C ILE A 55 -2.78 11.00 -4.66
N PRO A 56 -2.04 10.90 -3.55
CA PRO A 56 -0.94 11.80 -3.22
C PRO A 56 0.32 11.52 -4.04
N VAL A 57 0.23 11.74 -5.37
CA VAL A 57 1.28 11.39 -6.34
C VAL A 57 2.60 12.13 -6.06
N MET A 58 2.54 13.36 -5.52
CA MET A 58 3.74 14.13 -5.16
C MET A 58 4.57 13.44 -4.09
N LYS A 59 3.93 12.91 -3.05
CA LYS A 59 4.62 12.16 -2.00
C LYS A 59 5.13 10.81 -2.49
N MET A 60 4.50 10.25 -3.52
CA MET A 60 5.00 9.03 -4.18
C MET A 60 6.27 9.28 -5.00
N LEU A 61 6.47 10.48 -5.55
CA LEU A 61 7.65 10.84 -6.34
C LEU A 61 8.83 11.33 -5.49
N GLN A 62 8.55 12.07 -4.41
CA GLN A 62 9.58 12.63 -3.54
C GLN A 62 10.02 11.62 -2.48
N GLY A 63 11.23 11.13 -2.60
CA GLY A 63 11.83 10.30 -1.56
C GLY A 63 11.33 8.86 -1.49
N GLU A 64 10.76 8.33 -2.57
CA GLU A 64 10.28 6.93 -2.61
C GLU A 64 11.37 5.95 -2.14
N ARG A 65 12.59 6.18 -2.56
CA ARG A 65 13.74 5.35 -2.16
C ARG A 65 14.08 5.50 -0.66
N GLU A 66 14.06 6.73 -0.15
CA GLU A 66 14.35 7.00 1.27
C GLU A 66 13.22 6.47 2.15
N LYS A 67 11.96 6.68 1.77
CA LYS A 67 10.80 6.10 2.44
C LYS A 67 10.88 4.58 2.50
N LEU A 68 11.23 3.91 1.41
CA LEU A 68 11.34 2.45 1.40
C LEU A 68 12.46 1.93 2.29
N LEU A 69 13.55 2.69 2.45
CA LEU A 69 14.64 2.33 3.35
C LEU A 69 14.29 2.53 4.82
N SER A 70 13.52 3.57 5.15
CA SER A 70 13.11 3.89 6.53
C SER A 70 11.77 3.27 6.94
N LEU A 71 11.14 2.47 6.08
CA LEU A 71 9.81 1.90 6.32
C LEU A 71 9.71 1.12 7.63
N GLU A 72 10.70 0.29 7.94
CA GLU A 72 10.73 -0.50 9.18
C GLU A 72 10.81 0.39 10.42
N GLU A 73 11.70 1.38 10.41
CA GLU A 73 11.87 2.32 11.53
C GLU A 73 10.58 3.11 11.78
N GLU A 74 9.91 3.56 10.73
CA GLU A 74 8.66 4.30 10.84
C GLU A 74 7.52 3.41 11.37
N LEU A 75 7.44 2.16 10.92
CA LEU A 75 6.45 1.23 11.45
C LEU A 75 6.71 0.90 12.93
N HIS A 76 7.99 0.75 13.33
CA HIS A 76 8.37 0.52 14.73
C HIS A 76 8.06 1.69 15.67
N ARG A 77 7.95 2.92 15.16
CA ARG A 77 7.51 4.07 15.96
C ARG A 77 6.07 3.92 16.48
N ARG A 78 5.22 3.24 15.72
CA ARG A 78 3.79 3.04 16.08
C ARG A 78 3.50 1.65 16.63
N VAL A 79 4.23 0.64 16.17
CA VAL A 79 4.00 -0.76 16.53
C VAL A 79 5.20 -1.27 17.32
N VAL A 80 4.96 -1.58 18.59
CA VAL A 80 5.98 -2.14 19.47
C VAL A 80 6.01 -3.66 19.32
N GLY A 81 7.20 -4.20 19.07
CA GLY A 81 7.37 -5.61 18.72
C GLY A 81 6.95 -5.91 17.28
N GLN A 82 6.60 -7.15 16.99
CA GLN A 82 6.16 -7.60 15.66
C GLN A 82 7.25 -7.48 14.57
N GLU A 83 8.53 -7.65 14.93
CA GLU A 83 9.69 -7.49 14.07
C GLU A 83 9.54 -8.31 12.78
N GLU A 84 9.20 -9.59 12.89
CA GLU A 84 9.03 -10.48 11.73
C GLU A 84 7.90 -10.02 10.79
N ALA A 85 6.81 -9.49 11.35
CA ALA A 85 5.69 -8.99 10.56
C ALA A 85 6.06 -7.68 9.83
N ILE A 86 6.76 -6.78 10.51
CA ILE A 86 7.22 -5.50 9.95
C ILE A 86 8.23 -5.75 8.83
N GLU A 87 9.21 -6.63 9.06
CA GLU A 87 10.21 -7.00 8.06
C GLU A 87 9.56 -7.64 6.83
N ALA A 88 8.69 -8.64 7.02
CA ALA A 88 8.01 -9.31 5.91
C ALA A 88 7.18 -8.36 5.05
N VAL A 89 6.46 -7.43 5.68
CA VAL A 89 5.66 -6.43 4.97
C VAL A 89 6.55 -5.43 4.24
N SER A 90 7.60 -4.94 4.90
CA SER A 90 8.55 -3.99 4.32
C SER A 90 9.25 -4.57 3.10
N ASP A 91 9.67 -5.83 3.17
CA ASP A 91 10.28 -6.54 2.06
C ASP A 91 9.32 -6.75 0.88
N ALA A 92 8.05 -7.06 1.14
CA ALA A 92 7.07 -7.18 0.07
C ALA A 92 6.84 -5.85 -0.64
N VAL A 93 6.77 -4.75 0.10
CA VAL A 93 6.64 -3.41 -0.47
C VAL A 93 7.88 -3.05 -1.30
N ARG A 94 9.08 -3.31 -0.78
CA ARG A 94 10.34 -3.09 -1.51
C ARG A 94 10.40 -3.89 -2.81
N ARG A 95 10.05 -5.18 -2.78
CA ARG A 95 10.00 -6.05 -3.97
C ARG A 95 9.01 -5.53 -5.01
N SER A 96 7.83 -5.12 -4.56
CA SER A 96 6.81 -4.55 -5.45
C SER A 96 7.31 -3.28 -6.15
N ARG A 97 7.92 -2.37 -5.40
CA ARG A 97 8.47 -1.12 -5.94
C ARG A 97 9.69 -1.32 -6.83
N ALA A 98 10.45 -2.38 -6.61
CA ALA A 98 11.55 -2.77 -7.48
C ALA A 98 11.09 -3.47 -8.78
N GLY A 99 9.80 -3.68 -8.98
CA GLY A 99 9.26 -4.37 -10.15
C GLY A 99 9.51 -5.88 -10.16
N LEU A 100 9.87 -6.46 -9.02
CA LEU A 100 10.16 -7.88 -8.86
C LEU A 100 8.92 -8.71 -8.50
N GLN A 101 7.78 -8.05 -8.36
CA GLN A 101 6.50 -8.68 -8.05
C GLN A 101 5.81 -9.18 -9.32
N ASP A 102 4.99 -10.23 -9.18
CA ASP A 102 4.03 -10.60 -10.21
C ASP A 102 2.97 -9.51 -10.35
N MET A 103 2.96 -8.87 -11.52
CA MET A 103 2.05 -7.75 -11.82
C MET A 103 0.56 -8.13 -11.81
N LYS A 104 0.24 -9.41 -11.70
CA LYS A 104 -1.13 -9.90 -11.59
C LYS A 104 -1.61 -10.02 -10.15
N LYS A 105 -0.73 -9.98 -9.16
CA LYS A 105 -1.04 -10.22 -7.75
C LYS A 105 -1.06 -8.93 -6.93
N PRO A 106 -1.69 -8.91 -5.75
CA PRO A 106 -1.56 -7.82 -4.78
C PRO A 106 -0.10 -7.52 -4.42
N ILE A 107 0.20 -6.31 -3.95
CA ILE A 107 1.56 -5.91 -3.47
C ILE A 107 2.11 -6.93 -2.47
N GLY A 108 1.26 -7.38 -1.55
CA GLY A 108 1.56 -8.43 -0.60
C GLY A 108 0.28 -8.98 0.01
N SER A 109 0.34 -10.23 0.44
CA SER A 109 -0.73 -10.87 1.19
C SER A 109 -0.12 -11.58 2.40
N PHE A 110 -0.63 -11.26 3.59
CA PHE A 110 -0.08 -11.71 4.86
C PHE A 110 -1.16 -12.33 5.72
N LEU A 111 -0.83 -13.40 6.42
CA LEU A 111 -1.66 -13.99 7.45
C LEU A 111 -0.97 -13.81 8.81
N PHE A 112 -1.52 -12.95 9.66
CA PHE A 112 -1.01 -12.71 10.99
C PHE A 112 -1.73 -13.59 12.01
N LEU A 113 -0.98 -14.51 12.59
CA LEU A 113 -1.44 -15.39 13.64
C LEU A 113 -1.06 -14.82 15.01
N GLY A 114 -1.97 -14.84 15.96
CA GLY A 114 -1.67 -14.41 17.32
C GLY A 114 -2.89 -13.96 18.11
N THR A 115 -2.70 -13.71 19.40
CA THR A 115 -3.76 -13.27 20.31
C THR A 115 -4.31 -11.89 19.93
N THR A 116 -5.51 -11.59 20.42
CA THR A 116 -6.11 -10.27 20.26
C THR A 116 -5.29 -9.21 21.01
N GLY A 117 -5.18 -8.00 20.44
CA GLY A 117 -4.52 -6.87 21.11
C GLY A 117 -3.01 -6.75 20.87
N VAL A 118 -2.39 -7.60 20.06
CA VAL A 118 -0.94 -7.57 19.79
C VAL A 118 -0.53 -6.55 18.69
N GLY A 119 -1.42 -5.65 18.29
CA GLY A 119 -1.08 -4.57 17.35
C GLY A 119 -1.35 -4.87 15.87
N LYS A 120 -2.01 -5.99 15.52
CA LYS A 120 -2.29 -6.37 14.12
C LYS A 120 -3.04 -5.27 13.34
N THR A 121 -4.05 -4.68 13.94
CA THR A 121 -4.82 -3.58 13.32
C THR A 121 -4.02 -2.28 13.26
N GLU A 122 -3.19 -2.02 14.26
CA GLU A 122 -2.36 -0.82 14.29
C GLU A 122 -1.26 -0.86 13.21
N LEU A 123 -0.69 -2.05 12.97
CA LEU A 123 0.24 -2.24 11.86
C LEU A 123 -0.41 -1.94 10.50
N ALA A 124 -1.65 -2.40 10.28
CA ALA A 124 -2.39 -2.12 9.05
C ALA A 124 -2.64 -0.61 8.86
N LYS A 125 -2.98 0.12 9.93
CA LYS A 125 -3.16 1.58 9.90
C LYS A 125 -1.85 2.31 9.64
N ALA A 126 -0.79 1.94 10.35
CA ALA A 126 0.53 2.53 10.16
C ALA A 126 1.02 2.37 8.72
N LEU A 127 0.76 1.21 8.13
CA LEU A 127 1.07 0.91 6.74
C LEU A 127 0.27 1.79 5.77
N ALA A 128 -1.04 1.93 6.00
CA ALA A 128 -1.90 2.76 5.17
C ALA A 128 -1.45 4.23 5.19
N GLU A 129 -1.18 4.77 6.37
CA GLU A 129 -0.68 6.13 6.53
C GLU A 129 0.67 6.33 5.85
N TYR A 130 1.60 5.41 6.07
CA TYR A 130 2.95 5.57 5.53
C TYR A 130 3.03 5.42 4.01
N LEU A 131 2.34 4.42 3.44
CA LEU A 131 2.40 4.13 2.01
C LEU A 131 1.49 5.02 1.17
N PHE A 132 0.31 5.34 1.70
CA PHE A 132 -0.73 6.04 0.95
C PHE A 132 -1.02 7.44 1.51
N ASP A 133 -0.31 7.83 2.58
CA ASP A 133 -0.41 9.15 3.21
C ASP A 133 -1.81 9.48 3.74
N ASP A 134 -2.59 8.45 4.00
CA ASP A 134 -3.95 8.52 4.53
C ASP A 134 -4.20 7.29 5.41
N GLU A 135 -4.36 7.50 6.70
CA GLU A 135 -4.75 6.45 7.65
C GLU A 135 -6.09 5.78 7.27
N ASN A 136 -6.95 6.54 6.57
CA ASN A 136 -8.22 6.03 6.07
C ASN A 136 -8.08 5.24 4.75
N ALA A 137 -6.88 5.15 4.16
CA ALA A 137 -6.60 4.24 3.05
C ALA A 137 -6.53 2.78 3.53
N MET A 138 -7.38 2.44 4.49
CA MET A 138 -7.55 1.09 5.02
C MET A 138 -9.03 0.69 4.94
N THR A 139 -9.28 -0.49 4.42
CA THR A 139 -10.60 -1.14 4.47
C THR A 139 -10.54 -2.27 5.47
N ARG A 140 -11.26 -2.16 6.56
CA ARG A 140 -11.38 -3.24 7.56
C ARG A 140 -12.70 -3.96 7.38
N ILE A 141 -12.63 -5.27 7.29
CA ILE A 141 -13.79 -6.17 7.22
C ILE A 141 -13.64 -7.20 8.33
N ASP A 142 -14.62 -7.26 9.21
CA ASP A 142 -14.71 -8.28 10.27
C ASP A 142 -15.36 -9.53 9.69
N MET A 143 -14.58 -10.60 9.59
CA MET A 143 -15.02 -11.85 8.98
C MET A 143 -16.01 -12.62 9.85
N SER A 144 -16.16 -12.25 11.11
CA SER A 144 -17.21 -12.79 11.97
C SER A 144 -18.64 -12.47 11.50
N GLU A 145 -18.80 -11.39 10.70
CA GLU A 145 -20.07 -11.06 10.06
C GLU A 145 -20.41 -11.94 8.84
N TYR A 146 -19.46 -12.79 8.40
CA TYR A 146 -19.54 -13.61 7.19
C TYR A 146 -19.48 -15.11 7.48
N GLN A 147 -20.02 -15.51 8.63
CA GLN A 147 -20.06 -16.91 9.06
C GLN A 147 -21.07 -17.74 8.27
N GLU A 148 -22.12 -17.12 7.76
CA GLU A 148 -23.18 -17.79 7.05
C GLU A 148 -23.05 -17.63 5.53
N ARG A 149 -23.42 -18.67 4.79
CA ARG A 149 -23.29 -18.68 3.33
C ARG A 149 -23.94 -17.50 2.64
N HIS A 150 -25.12 -17.06 3.10
CA HIS A 150 -25.80 -15.93 2.51
C HIS A 150 -25.11 -14.59 2.75
N SER A 151 -24.34 -14.46 3.84
CA SER A 151 -23.60 -13.24 4.12
C SER A 151 -22.37 -13.07 3.21
N VAL A 152 -21.82 -14.16 2.66
CA VAL A 152 -20.68 -14.13 1.73
C VAL A 152 -20.99 -13.30 0.47
N SER A 153 -22.24 -13.35 -0.01
CA SER A 153 -22.66 -12.53 -1.15
C SER A 153 -22.53 -11.01 -0.91
N ARG A 154 -22.54 -10.56 0.35
CA ARG A 154 -22.33 -9.14 0.67
C ARG A 154 -20.92 -8.68 0.38
N LEU A 155 -19.92 -9.58 0.33
CA LEU A 155 -18.55 -9.21 -0.02
C LEU A 155 -18.41 -8.82 -1.50
N VAL A 156 -19.10 -9.56 -2.37
CA VAL A 156 -19.01 -9.42 -3.84
C VAL A 156 -20.19 -8.67 -4.43
N GLY A 157 -21.32 -8.66 -3.73
CA GLY A 157 -22.60 -8.09 -4.15
C GLY A 157 -23.67 -9.17 -4.25
N ALA A 158 -24.92 -8.79 -3.99
CA ALA A 158 -26.06 -9.69 -4.10
C ALA A 158 -26.38 -9.96 -5.58
N PRO A 159 -26.87 -11.19 -5.92
CA PRO A 159 -27.36 -11.50 -7.26
C PRO A 159 -28.59 -10.64 -7.64
N PRO A 160 -28.87 -10.47 -8.94
CA PRO A 160 -30.07 -9.77 -9.39
C PRO A 160 -31.34 -10.34 -8.75
N GLY A 161 -32.20 -9.44 -8.24
CA GLY A 161 -33.45 -9.79 -7.59
C GLY A 161 -33.39 -10.09 -6.09
N TYR A 162 -32.19 -10.03 -5.50
CA TYR A 162 -32.00 -10.13 -4.04
C TYR A 162 -31.86 -8.76 -3.39
N VAL A 163 -32.22 -8.69 -2.10
CA VAL A 163 -32.06 -7.48 -1.29
C VAL A 163 -30.58 -7.14 -1.21
N GLY A 164 -30.25 -5.84 -1.42
CA GLY A 164 -28.84 -5.36 -1.43
C GLY A 164 -28.14 -5.40 -2.80
N TYR A 165 -28.84 -5.80 -3.88
CA TYR A 165 -28.27 -5.80 -5.23
C TYR A 165 -27.73 -4.41 -5.64
N ASP A 166 -28.44 -3.33 -5.29
CA ASP A 166 -28.06 -1.97 -5.67
C ASP A 166 -26.86 -1.44 -4.89
N GLU A 167 -26.61 -1.93 -3.70
CA GLU A 167 -25.54 -1.48 -2.81
C GLU A 167 -24.14 -1.91 -3.29
N GLY A 168 -24.06 -2.98 -4.09
CA GLY A 168 -22.78 -3.58 -4.51
C GLY A 168 -22.13 -4.41 -3.42
N GLY A 169 -20.97 -4.99 -3.70
CA GLY A 169 -20.22 -5.78 -2.73
C GLY A 169 -19.35 -4.92 -1.83
N GLN A 170 -19.37 -5.21 -0.55
CA GLN A 170 -18.63 -4.41 0.44
C GLN A 170 -17.12 -4.39 0.16
N LEU A 171 -16.53 -5.55 -0.15
CA LEU A 171 -15.12 -5.66 -0.49
C LEU A 171 -14.81 -5.05 -1.87
N THR A 172 -15.62 -5.38 -2.89
CA THR A 172 -15.39 -4.90 -4.25
C THR A 172 -15.59 -3.39 -4.39
N GLU A 173 -16.61 -2.81 -3.75
CA GLU A 173 -16.83 -1.37 -3.74
C GLU A 173 -15.75 -0.61 -2.97
N ALA A 174 -15.31 -1.13 -1.82
CA ALA A 174 -14.26 -0.49 -1.04
C ALA A 174 -12.95 -0.36 -1.83
N VAL A 175 -12.50 -1.46 -2.46
CA VAL A 175 -11.27 -1.46 -3.26
C VAL A 175 -11.44 -0.65 -4.56
N ARG A 176 -12.61 -0.68 -5.18
CA ARG A 176 -12.87 0.13 -6.37
C ARG A 176 -12.83 1.63 -6.09
N ARG A 177 -13.29 2.05 -4.90
CA ARG A 177 -13.19 3.46 -4.45
C ARG A 177 -11.79 3.85 -4.02
N LYS A 178 -11.04 2.91 -3.42
CA LYS A 178 -9.68 3.12 -2.92
C LYS A 178 -8.76 2.00 -3.43
N PRO A 179 -8.33 2.08 -4.69
CA PRO A 179 -7.49 1.03 -5.29
C PRO A 179 -6.09 0.95 -4.69
N TYR A 180 -5.63 2.01 -4.04
CA TYR A 180 -4.39 2.07 -3.27
C TYR A 180 -4.75 2.05 -1.78
N SER A 181 -4.81 0.87 -1.20
CA SER A 181 -5.25 0.71 0.19
C SER A 181 -4.72 -0.57 0.83
N VAL A 182 -4.80 -0.60 2.15
CA VAL A 182 -4.63 -1.82 2.94
C VAL A 182 -6.00 -2.44 3.19
N VAL A 183 -6.17 -3.70 2.82
CA VAL A 183 -7.38 -4.48 3.09
C VAL A 183 -7.10 -5.39 4.29
N LEU A 184 -7.74 -5.10 5.41
CA LEU A 184 -7.65 -5.89 6.64
C LEU A 184 -8.88 -6.78 6.76
N LEU A 185 -8.68 -8.10 6.71
CA LEU A 185 -9.69 -9.13 6.94
C LEU A 185 -9.47 -9.71 8.34
N ASP A 186 -10.26 -9.26 9.29
CA ASP A 186 -10.08 -9.62 10.70
C ASP A 186 -10.83 -10.90 11.04
N GLU A 187 -10.22 -11.78 11.87
CA GLU A 187 -10.79 -13.05 12.32
C GLU A 187 -11.21 -14.00 11.20
N ILE A 188 -10.30 -14.21 10.23
CA ILE A 188 -10.58 -14.99 9.00
C ILE A 188 -11.08 -16.42 9.30
N GLU A 189 -10.69 -17.01 10.42
CA GLU A 189 -11.12 -18.34 10.86
C GLU A 189 -12.63 -18.46 11.12
N LYS A 190 -13.30 -17.32 11.33
CA LYS A 190 -14.76 -17.29 11.56
C LYS A 190 -15.57 -17.25 10.28
N ALA A 191 -14.92 -16.96 9.15
CA ALA A 191 -15.60 -16.84 7.87
C ALA A 191 -16.14 -18.18 7.37
N HIS A 192 -17.26 -18.10 6.62
CA HIS A 192 -17.77 -19.28 5.90
C HIS A 192 -16.73 -19.78 4.88
N PRO A 193 -16.60 -21.09 4.65
CA PRO A 193 -15.63 -21.65 3.69
C PRO A 193 -15.72 -21.06 2.27
N ASP A 194 -16.90 -20.69 1.79
CA ASP A 194 -17.06 -20.06 0.47
C ASP A 194 -16.32 -18.71 0.35
N THR A 195 -16.05 -18.04 1.47
CA THR A 195 -15.23 -16.81 1.50
C THR A 195 -13.80 -17.07 1.03
N PHE A 196 -13.21 -18.22 1.39
CA PHE A 196 -11.87 -18.57 0.98
C PHE A 196 -11.74 -18.70 -0.54
N ASN A 197 -12.78 -19.18 -1.23
CA ASN A 197 -12.78 -19.26 -2.69
C ASN A 197 -12.70 -17.87 -3.33
N ILE A 198 -13.40 -16.89 -2.76
CA ILE A 198 -13.34 -15.50 -3.20
C ILE A 198 -11.94 -14.92 -2.95
N LEU A 199 -11.38 -15.17 -1.78
CA LEU A 199 -10.04 -14.68 -1.42
C LEU A 199 -8.95 -15.33 -2.28
N LEU A 200 -9.05 -16.62 -2.59
CA LEU A 200 -8.11 -17.29 -3.50
C LEU A 200 -8.09 -16.61 -4.88
N GLN A 201 -9.26 -16.24 -5.42
CA GLN A 201 -9.30 -15.50 -6.68
C GLN A 201 -8.58 -14.15 -6.57
N VAL A 202 -8.80 -13.42 -5.48
CA VAL A 202 -8.11 -12.14 -5.24
C VAL A 202 -6.59 -12.32 -5.13
N LEU A 203 -6.15 -13.33 -4.38
CA LEU A 203 -4.73 -13.60 -4.13
C LEU A 203 -3.98 -14.08 -5.39
N ASP A 204 -4.64 -14.83 -6.25
CA ASP A 204 -4.03 -15.40 -7.46
C ASP A 204 -4.14 -14.49 -8.68
N GLU A 205 -5.30 -13.87 -8.88
CA GLU A 205 -5.55 -13.04 -10.07
C GLU A 205 -5.45 -11.54 -9.80
N GLY A 206 -5.37 -11.10 -8.53
CA GLY A 206 -5.35 -9.68 -8.12
C GLY A 206 -6.57 -8.90 -8.56
N ARG A 207 -7.69 -9.57 -8.80
CA ARG A 207 -8.96 -8.95 -9.21
C ARG A 207 -10.14 -9.76 -8.71
N LEU A 208 -11.25 -9.06 -8.52
CA LEU A 208 -12.52 -9.68 -8.16
C LEU A 208 -13.64 -9.01 -8.95
N THR A 209 -14.47 -9.79 -9.61
CA THR A 209 -15.63 -9.30 -10.38
C THR A 209 -16.86 -9.36 -9.50
N ASP A 210 -17.57 -8.24 -9.38
CA ASP A 210 -18.83 -8.19 -8.65
C ASP A 210 -19.99 -8.79 -9.47
N ASN A 211 -21.14 -8.97 -8.81
CA ASN A 211 -22.34 -9.52 -9.46
C ASN A 211 -22.97 -8.58 -10.51
N LYS A 212 -22.47 -7.34 -10.64
CA LYS A 212 -22.83 -6.40 -11.73
C LYS A 212 -21.85 -6.46 -12.90
N GLY A 213 -20.89 -7.37 -12.88
CA GLY A 213 -19.83 -7.49 -13.91
C GLY A 213 -18.72 -6.44 -13.80
N ARG A 214 -18.67 -5.66 -12.72
CA ARG A 214 -17.62 -4.64 -12.50
C ARG A 214 -16.43 -5.28 -11.83
N VAL A 215 -15.23 -4.97 -12.33
CA VAL A 215 -13.97 -5.50 -11.79
C VAL A 215 -13.42 -4.57 -10.72
N ALA A 216 -13.08 -5.11 -9.56
CA ALA A 216 -12.26 -4.48 -8.56
C ALA A 216 -10.82 -4.97 -8.71
N ASP A 217 -9.86 -4.04 -8.83
CA ASP A 217 -8.44 -4.32 -9.02
C ASP A 217 -7.69 -4.24 -7.68
N PHE A 218 -7.10 -5.34 -7.26
CA PHE A 218 -6.38 -5.50 -5.99
C PHE A 218 -4.86 -5.43 -6.16
N LYS A 219 -4.33 -5.20 -7.37
CA LYS A 219 -2.88 -5.23 -7.63
C LYS A 219 -2.09 -4.18 -6.86
N ASN A 220 -2.73 -3.07 -6.53
CA ASN A 220 -2.13 -2.00 -5.75
C ASN A 220 -2.53 -2.02 -4.26
N THR A 221 -3.11 -3.14 -3.80
CA THR A 221 -3.48 -3.31 -2.40
C THR A 221 -2.50 -4.20 -1.64
N ILE A 222 -2.45 -4.02 -0.33
CA ILE A 222 -1.84 -4.96 0.60
C ILE A 222 -2.96 -5.65 1.36
N ILE A 223 -2.98 -6.98 1.33
CA ILE A 223 -4.00 -7.78 2.01
C ILE A 223 -3.42 -8.32 3.29
N ILE A 224 -4.04 -7.99 4.41
CA ILE A 224 -3.70 -8.49 5.74
C ILE A 224 -4.88 -9.28 6.26
N MET A 225 -4.67 -10.56 6.50
CA MET A 225 -5.63 -11.43 7.17
C MET A 225 -5.15 -11.66 8.60
N THR A 226 -6.04 -11.57 9.57
CA THR A 226 -5.71 -11.88 10.96
C THR A 226 -6.45 -13.12 11.41
N SER A 227 -5.83 -13.90 12.27
CA SER A 227 -6.45 -15.06 12.90
C SER A 227 -5.99 -15.22 14.35
N ASN A 228 -6.90 -15.65 15.19
CA ASN A 228 -6.64 -16.03 16.58
C ASN A 228 -6.41 -17.55 16.72
N MET A 229 -6.32 -18.27 15.62
CA MET A 229 -6.01 -19.71 15.66
C MET A 229 -4.66 -19.95 16.34
N GLY A 230 -4.62 -20.97 17.18
CA GLY A 230 -3.41 -21.30 17.95
C GLY A 230 -3.15 -20.43 19.17
N SER A 231 -3.95 -19.40 19.45
CA SER A 231 -3.78 -18.54 20.63
C SER A 231 -3.83 -19.33 21.95
N ALA A 232 -4.67 -20.36 22.05
CA ALA A 232 -4.75 -21.24 23.22
C ALA A 232 -3.43 -22.01 23.44
N ILE A 233 -2.82 -22.52 22.37
CA ILE A 233 -1.53 -23.25 22.44
C ILE A 233 -0.39 -22.31 22.85
N ILE A 234 -0.42 -21.08 22.29
CA ILE A 234 0.57 -20.05 22.65
C ILE A 234 0.43 -19.69 24.14
N GLN A 235 -0.80 -19.47 24.60
CA GLN A 235 -1.09 -19.11 25.97
C GLN A 235 -0.69 -20.22 26.95
N GLU A 236 -1.01 -21.46 26.65
CA GLU A 236 -0.58 -22.64 27.44
C GLU A 236 0.95 -22.75 27.56
N LYS A 237 1.66 -22.50 26.44
CA LYS A 237 3.13 -22.49 26.46
C LYS A 237 3.69 -21.36 27.32
N PHE A 238 3.10 -20.16 27.29
CA PHE A 238 3.52 -19.04 28.13
C PHE A 238 3.25 -19.28 29.60
N GLU A 239 2.12 -19.89 29.96
CA GLU A 239 1.79 -20.24 31.33
C GLU A 239 2.76 -21.33 31.88
N ASN A 240 3.09 -22.33 31.07
CA ASN A 240 4.08 -23.34 31.42
C ASN A 240 5.50 -22.77 31.59
N LEU A 241 5.89 -21.77 30.82
CA LEU A 241 7.17 -21.06 30.98
C LEU A 241 7.19 -20.21 32.24
N LYS A 242 6.12 -19.54 32.62
CA LYS A 242 6.00 -18.80 33.88
C LYS A 242 6.02 -19.74 35.11
N GLY A 243 5.29 -20.84 35.04
CA GLY A 243 5.31 -21.85 36.11
C GLY A 243 6.68 -22.52 36.32
N GLY A 244 7.57 -22.53 35.30
CA GLY A 244 8.94 -23.02 35.42
C GLY A 244 9.92 -22.01 36.03
N ILE A 245 9.59 -20.72 36.05
CA ILE A 245 10.43 -19.67 36.66
C ILE A 245 10.16 -19.56 38.17
N ASP A 246 8.91 -19.77 38.61
CA ASP A 246 8.54 -19.72 40.02
C ASP A 246 8.95 -20.99 40.83
N ALA A 247 9.35 -22.08 40.17
CA ALA A 247 9.80 -23.29 40.81
C ALA A 247 11.33 -23.34 41.05
N ALA A 248 12.08 -22.30 40.65
CA ALA A 248 13.54 -22.21 40.77
C ALA A 248 14.02 -21.09 41.71
N THR A 249 13.10 -20.48 42.49
CA THR A 249 13.39 -19.59 43.62
C THR A 249 12.99 -20.25 44.90
#